data_aed33e44b20ec86db4d16b7ec3d031f8
#
_entry.id   aed33e44b20ec86db4d16b7ec3d031f8
#
_cell.length_a   1.000
_cell.length_b   1.000
_cell.length_c   1.000
_cell.angle_alpha   90.00
_cell.angle_beta   90.00
_cell.angle_gamma   90.00
#
_symmetry.space_group_name_H-M   'P 1'
#
loop_
_entity.id
_entity.type
_entity.pdbx_description
1 polymer ?
#
loop_
_entity_poly.entity_id
_entity_poly.type
_entity_poly.pdbx_seq_one_letter_code
_entity_poly.pdbx_strand_id
1 'polypeptide(L)'
;LTLKDKLKAEFSFFKGNYLILTISWILMDFANELPGTYYSDYVIQLGGSPSILGLITFASLLALASVQFPGGFLADKYGRRWLISTLTFGVALSFAFYAAALSWHFILVGAVLQNICLLYQPALNAMMADSLPPEKRGMGFSILNLIMSVSTTPAPVVALFLVATFGSMLGMRIAYTIVVIFYLAAAVVRLKLKETMKNVEKASLKDALRSYPKALKDGINVWKIVPRSMFFLFLSELTTRSSLSMIQTLFLVYAFYELKIGGTPTQGIPQEDPALQLARIKWGYVMTALFICMVISAIPAGKLIDKAGRKIPLIISHFIIIPAMLLFIYGSYLTLFIAMPLAGFSMLLGFSSYQSLFADLVPQEHRGKVTGSMNFFSYIAMAIGGALGGLLYEKVFPQLPFLLVAVLAIPSIALILFFVHEPKPEKREA
;
A
#
# COMPACT_ATOMS: atom_id res chain seq x y z
N LEU A 1 23.73 -35.38 -2.34
CA LEU A 1 22.37 -34.82 -2.37
C LEU A 1 22.10 -34.24 -3.76
N THR A 2 21.05 -34.72 -4.43
CA THR A 2 20.66 -34.19 -5.73
C THR A 2 20.19 -32.74 -5.59
N LEU A 3 20.18 -31.95 -6.69
CA LEU A 3 19.65 -30.58 -6.70
C LEU A 3 18.21 -30.56 -6.15
N LYS A 4 17.41 -31.58 -6.47
CA LYS A 4 16.04 -31.76 -6.00
C LYS A 4 15.96 -31.93 -4.48
N ASP A 5 16.90 -32.66 -3.87
CA ASP A 5 16.93 -32.86 -2.41
C ASP A 5 17.35 -31.59 -1.68
N LYS A 6 18.30 -30.82 -2.25
CA LYS A 6 18.71 -29.52 -1.73
C LYS A 6 17.55 -28.51 -1.77
N LEU A 7 16.85 -28.41 -2.91
CA LEU A 7 15.67 -27.54 -3.04
C LEU A 7 14.57 -27.97 -2.08
N LYS A 8 14.27 -29.26 -1.94
CA LYS A 8 13.27 -29.78 -1.01
C LYS A 8 13.61 -29.46 0.45
N ALA A 9 14.88 -29.53 0.83
CA ALA A 9 15.34 -29.17 2.16
C ALA A 9 15.27 -27.64 2.38
N GLU A 10 15.62 -26.87 1.35
CA GLU A 10 15.61 -25.40 1.42
C GLU A 10 14.19 -24.82 1.55
N PHE A 11 13.23 -25.38 0.81
CA PHE A 11 11.82 -24.99 0.85
C PHE A 11 10.96 -25.83 1.82
N SER A 12 11.58 -26.53 2.77
CA SER A 12 10.87 -27.39 3.74
C SER A 12 9.87 -26.64 4.64
N PHE A 13 10.01 -25.33 4.77
CA PHE A 13 9.11 -24.46 5.52
C PHE A 13 7.81 -24.10 4.77
N PHE A 14 7.71 -24.43 3.46
CA PHE A 14 6.52 -24.17 2.64
C PHE A 14 5.38 -25.16 2.98
N LYS A 15 4.90 -25.10 4.24
CA LYS A 15 3.86 -25.97 4.79
C LYS A 15 3.09 -25.30 5.91
N GLY A 16 2.00 -25.91 6.35
CA GLY A 16 1.21 -25.43 7.50
C GLY A 16 0.66 -24.02 7.30
N ASN A 17 0.72 -23.19 8.35
CA ASN A 17 0.20 -21.83 8.31
C ASN A 17 0.88 -20.97 7.25
N TYR A 18 2.20 -21.13 7.04
CA TYR A 18 2.92 -20.35 6.03
C TYR A 18 2.33 -20.56 4.63
N LEU A 19 2.10 -21.82 4.23
CA LEU A 19 1.50 -22.15 2.93
C LEU A 19 0.06 -21.59 2.80
N ILE A 20 -0.76 -21.74 3.86
CA ILE A 20 -2.14 -21.23 3.89
C ILE A 20 -2.15 -19.70 3.72
N LEU A 21 -1.28 -19.00 4.45
CA LEU A 21 -1.17 -17.54 4.36
C LEU A 21 -0.66 -17.09 2.99
N THR A 22 0.34 -17.77 2.44
CA THR A 22 0.87 -17.48 1.10
C THR A 22 -0.20 -17.63 0.02
N ILE A 23 -0.94 -18.76 -0.01
CA ILE A 23 -2.01 -18.96 -0.97
C ILE A 23 -3.10 -17.89 -0.82
N SER A 24 -3.52 -17.59 0.42
CA SER A 24 -4.53 -16.56 0.65
C SER A 24 -4.07 -15.18 0.22
N TRP A 25 -2.77 -14.86 0.37
CA TRP A 25 -2.21 -13.59 -0.09
C TRP A 25 -2.19 -13.46 -1.61
N ILE A 26 -1.76 -14.50 -2.33
CA ILE A 26 -1.79 -14.50 -3.80
C ILE A 26 -3.19 -14.15 -4.31
N LEU A 27 -4.23 -14.77 -3.73
CA LEU A 27 -5.62 -14.50 -4.09
C LEU A 27 -6.01 -13.05 -3.80
N MET A 28 -5.68 -12.55 -2.61
CA MET A 28 -6.10 -11.24 -2.15
C MET A 28 -5.36 -10.11 -2.86
N ASP A 29 -4.04 -10.23 -3.08
CA ASP A 29 -3.22 -9.17 -3.67
C ASP A 29 -3.57 -8.95 -5.14
N PHE A 30 -3.67 -10.02 -5.94
CA PHE A 30 -4.14 -9.92 -7.32
C PHE A 30 -5.51 -9.25 -7.41
N ALA A 31 -6.45 -9.73 -6.58
CA ALA A 31 -7.82 -9.23 -6.59
C ALA A 31 -7.90 -7.76 -6.16
N ASN A 32 -7.14 -7.36 -5.13
CA ASN A 32 -7.15 -6.01 -4.61
C ASN A 32 -6.57 -4.98 -5.60
N GLU A 33 -5.55 -5.37 -6.38
CA GLU A 33 -4.93 -4.50 -7.37
C GLU A 33 -5.81 -4.30 -8.61
N LEU A 34 -6.69 -5.27 -8.91
CA LEU A 34 -7.52 -5.27 -10.10
C LEU A 34 -8.35 -3.98 -10.28
N PRO A 35 -9.15 -3.51 -9.31
CA PRO A 35 -9.90 -2.26 -9.45
C PRO A 35 -9.03 -1.00 -9.29
N GLY A 36 -7.81 -1.12 -8.75
CA GLY A 36 -6.94 0.01 -8.40
C GLY A 36 -6.68 0.95 -9.58
N THR A 37 -6.49 0.39 -10.79
CA THR A 37 -6.21 1.15 -12.03
C THR A 37 -7.30 2.18 -12.36
N TYR A 38 -8.58 1.89 -12.10
CA TYR A 38 -9.72 2.74 -12.47
C TYR A 38 -10.56 3.17 -11.27
N TYR A 39 -10.07 2.98 -10.05
CA TYR A 39 -10.79 3.31 -8.81
C TYR A 39 -11.33 4.75 -8.80
N SER A 40 -10.49 5.71 -9.14
CA SER A 40 -10.86 7.13 -9.10
C SER A 40 -11.93 7.47 -10.15
N ASP A 41 -11.81 6.92 -11.37
CA ASP A 41 -12.83 7.07 -12.41
C ASP A 41 -14.18 6.48 -11.96
N TYR A 42 -14.16 5.32 -11.30
CA TYR A 42 -15.37 4.69 -10.77
C TYR A 42 -16.05 5.56 -9.71
N VAL A 43 -15.30 6.14 -8.79
CA VAL A 43 -15.84 7.07 -7.77
C VAL A 43 -16.44 8.33 -8.42
N ILE A 44 -15.76 8.90 -9.42
CA ILE A 44 -16.28 10.08 -10.17
C ILE A 44 -17.59 9.72 -10.87
N GLN A 45 -17.69 8.56 -11.53
CA GLN A 45 -18.93 8.12 -12.19
C GLN A 45 -20.08 7.87 -11.21
N LEU A 46 -19.78 7.56 -9.95
CA LEU A 46 -20.76 7.42 -8.87
C LEU A 46 -21.16 8.77 -8.23
N GLY A 47 -20.85 9.88 -8.89
CA GLY A 47 -21.17 11.24 -8.43
C GLY A 47 -20.15 11.79 -7.43
N GLY A 48 -18.96 11.22 -7.36
CA GLY A 48 -17.85 11.73 -6.57
C GLY A 48 -17.14 12.91 -7.24
N SER A 49 -16.26 13.56 -6.48
CA SER A 49 -15.36 14.62 -6.94
C SER A 49 -13.94 14.39 -6.40
N PRO A 50 -12.93 15.15 -6.82
CA PRO A 50 -11.59 15.08 -6.24
C PRO A 50 -11.58 15.28 -4.71
N SER A 51 -12.38 16.18 -4.18
CA SER A 51 -12.55 16.35 -2.72
C SER A 51 -13.17 15.12 -2.06
N ILE A 52 -14.11 14.44 -2.73
CA ILE A 52 -14.73 13.21 -2.23
C ILE A 52 -13.71 12.06 -2.23
N LEU A 53 -12.85 11.93 -3.25
CA LEU A 53 -11.74 10.99 -3.24
C LEU A 53 -10.82 11.23 -2.04
N GLY A 54 -10.49 12.48 -1.77
CA GLY A 54 -9.74 12.89 -0.58
C GLY A 54 -10.45 12.54 0.73
N LEU A 55 -11.77 12.76 0.82
CA LEU A 55 -12.60 12.41 1.98
C LEU A 55 -12.62 10.90 2.23
N ILE A 56 -12.78 10.09 1.20
CA ILE A 56 -12.77 8.63 1.31
C ILE A 56 -11.40 8.17 1.81
N THR A 57 -10.31 8.71 1.27
CA THR A 57 -8.94 8.44 1.71
C THR A 57 -8.76 8.82 3.17
N PHE A 58 -9.21 10.01 3.58
CA PHE A 58 -9.15 10.49 4.96
C PHE A 58 -9.88 9.54 5.92
N ALA A 59 -11.15 9.26 5.65
CA ALA A 59 -11.97 8.44 6.53
C ALA A 59 -11.44 7.01 6.64
N SER A 60 -11.01 6.40 5.54
CA SER A 60 -10.48 5.04 5.49
C SER A 60 -9.15 4.91 6.24
N LEU A 61 -8.20 5.83 6.03
CA LEU A 61 -6.91 5.79 6.72
C LEU A 61 -7.02 6.16 8.20
N LEU A 62 -7.94 7.05 8.57
CA LEU A 62 -8.23 7.34 9.98
C LEU A 62 -8.84 6.12 10.68
N ALA A 63 -9.73 5.41 10.02
CA ALA A 63 -10.27 4.13 10.49
C ALA A 63 -9.14 3.09 10.69
N LEU A 64 -8.22 2.97 9.72
CA LEU A 64 -7.07 2.08 9.82
C LEU A 64 -6.13 2.46 10.98
N ALA A 65 -5.83 3.75 11.13
CA ALA A 65 -5.03 4.23 12.26
C ALA A 65 -5.66 3.86 13.61
N SER A 66 -6.97 4.05 13.74
CA SER A 66 -7.70 3.79 14.99
C SER A 66 -7.63 2.33 15.46
N VAL A 67 -7.48 1.38 14.54
CA VAL A 67 -7.46 -0.06 14.86
C VAL A 67 -6.06 -0.66 15.03
N GLN A 68 -4.99 0.10 14.74
CA GLN A 68 -3.61 -0.43 14.79
C GLN A 68 -3.21 -0.95 16.18
N PHE A 69 -3.42 -0.15 17.23
CA PHE A 69 -3.06 -0.57 18.59
C PHE A 69 -4.01 -1.62 19.17
N PRO A 70 -5.35 -1.48 19.05
CA PRO A 70 -6.28 -2.54 19.46
C PRO A 70 -6.00 -3.87 18.77
N GLY A 71 -5.65 -3.83 17.48
CA GLY A 71 -5.34 -5.04 16.71
C GLY A 71 -4.13 -5.81 17.27
N GLY A 72 -3.06 -5.11 17.64
CA GLY A 72 -1.90 -5.71 18.28
C GLY A 72 -2.25 -6.34 19.64
N PHE A 73 -2.95 -5.60 20.50
CA PHE A 73 -3.39 -6.10 21.82
C PHE A 73 -4.29 -7.33 21.71
N LEU A 74 -5.27 -7.30 20.80
CA LEU A 74 -6.16 -8.42 20.56
C LEU A 74 -5.41 -9.66 20.04
N ALA A 75 -4.44 -9.42 19.13
CA ALA A 75 -3.61 -10.49 18.58
C ALA A 75 -2.78 -11.20 19.66
N ASP A 76 -2.24 -10.44 20.60
CA ASP A 76 -1.36 -10.97 21.66
C ASP A 76 -2.11 -11.62 22.81
N LYS A 77 -3.41 -11.33 22.99
CA LYS A 77 -4.17 -11.81 24.13
C LYS A 77 -5.23 -12.87 23.77
N TYR A 78 -5.89 -12.70 22.64
CA TYR A 78 -7.09 -13.48 22.29
C TYR A 78 -6.88 -14.45 21.12
N GLY A 79 -5.64 -14.61 20.66
CA GLY A 79 -5.29 -15.51 19.57
C GLY A 79 -5.37 -14.86 18.18
N ARG A 80 -4.49 -15.32 17.33
CA ARG A 80 -4.30 -14.75 15.98
C ARG A 80 -5.21 -15.39 14.95
N ARG A 81 -5.42 -16.70 15.05
CA ARG A 81 -6.24 -17.46 14.11
C ARG A 81 -7.65 -16.89 13.98
N TRP A 82 -8.30 -16.65 15.10
CA TRP A 82 -9.67 -16.14 15.14
C TRP A 82 -9.78 -14.77 14.45
N LEU A 83 -8.90 -13.82 14.80
CA LEU A 83 -8.89 -12.50 14.20
C LEU A 83 -8.70 -12.57 12.68
N ILE A 84 -7.68 -13.30 12.22
CA ILE A 84 -7.35 -13.41 10.80
C ILE A 84 -8.51 -14.04 10.03
N SER A 85 -9.03 -15.19 10.50
CA SER A 85 -10.07 -15.91 9.78
C SER A 85 -11.38 -15.11 9.71
N THR A 86 -11.84 -14.56 10.85
CA THR A 86 -13.14 -13.87 10.94
C THR A 86 -13.12 -12.53 10.18
N LEU A 87 -12.08 -11.72 10.42
CA LEU A 87 -12.04 -10.39 9.83
C LEU A 87 -11.72 -10.40 8.33
N THR A 88 -11.14 -11.49 7.79
CA THR A 88 -11.03 -11.65 6.33
C THR A 88 -12.41 -11.76 5.66
N PHE A 89 -13.40 -12.41 6.29
CA PHE A 89 -14.77 -12.37 5.81
C PHE A 89 -15.35 -10.94 5.86
N GLY A 90 -15.03 -10.19 6.94
CA GLY A 90 -15.43 -8.79 7.05
C GLY A 90 -14.86 -7.92 5.92
N VAL A 91 -13.60 -8.12 5.54
CA VAL A 91 -13.00 -7.44 4.37
C VAL A 91 -13.69 -7.87 3.07
N ALA A 92 -13.97 -9.16 2.88
CA ALA A 92 -14.71 -9.63 1.70
C ALA A 92 -16.09 -8.95 1.59
N LEU A 93 -16.82 -8.88 2.71
CA LEU A 93 -18.12 -8.23 2.76
C LEU A 93 -18.05 -6.72 2.51
N SER A 94 -16.98 -6.04 2.97
CA SER A 94 -16.79 -4.61 2.69
C SER A 94 -16.65 -4.33 1.19
N PHE A 95 -16.01 -5.20 0.43
CA PHE A 95 -15.93 -5.08 -1.03
C PHE A 95 -17.27 -5.29 -1.74
N ALA A 96 -18.25 -5.95 -1.13
CA ALA A 96 -19.60 -6.04 -1.68
C ALA A 96 -20.26 -4.65 -1.80
N PHE A 97 -19.94 -3.70 -0.89
CA PHE A 97 -20.39 -2.32 -1.01
C PHE A 97 -19.84 -1.64 -2.26
N TYR A 98 -18.60 -1.95 -2.65
CA TYR A 98 -18.01 -1.41 -3.88
C TYR A 98 -18.65 -2.04 -5.13
N ALA A 99 -18.88 -3.35 -5.13
CA ALA A 99 -19.50 -4.05 -6.26
C ALA A 99 -20.95 -3.60 -6.50
N ALA A 100 -21.73 -3.37 -5.42
CA ALA A 100 -23.11 -2.93 -5.45
C ALA A 100 -23.28 -1.41 -5.39
N ALA A 101 -22.21 -0.62 -5.55
CA ALA A 101 -22.27 0.82 -5.35
C ALA A 101 -23.24 1.50 -6.33
N LEU A 102 -24.16 2.29 -5.78
CA LEU A 102 -25.09 3.17 -6.52
C LEU A 102 -24.65 4.63 -6.43
N SER A 103 -23.80 4.96 -5.46
CA SER A 103 -23.22 6.29 -5.25
C SER A 103 -21.89 6.16 -4.51
N TRP A 104 -21.09 7.23 -4.50
CA TRP A 104 -19.82 7.27 -3.78
C TRP A 104 -19.92 7.00 -2.27
N HIS A 105 -21.10 7.19 -1.67
CA HIS A 105 -21.35 6.87 -0.25
C HIS A 105 -21.16 5.38 0.05
N PHE A 106 -21.53 4.50 -0.88
CA PHE A 106 -21.28 3.06 -0.74
C PHE A 106 -19.77 2.77 -0.68
N ILE A 107 -18.99 3.47 -1.51
CA ILE A 107 -17.54 3.34 -1.52
C ILE A 107 -16.96 3.81 -0.17
N LEU A 108 -17.43 4.95 0.35
CA LEU A 108 -17.00 5.47 1.65
C LEU A 108 -17.26 4.46 2.79
N VAL A 109 -18.49 3.93 2.85
CA VAL A 109 -18.86 2.92 3.88
C VAL A 109 -18.00 1.67 3.72
N GLY A 110 -17.88 1.16 2.49
CA GLY A 110 -17.04 -0.01 2.19
C GLY A 110 -15.57 0.21 2.59
N ALA A 111 -15.00 1.38 2.28
CA ALA A 111 -13.62 1.73 2.61
C ALA A 111 -13.37 1.80 4.12
N VAL A 112 -14.28 2.42 4.87
CA VAL A 112 -14.18 2.49 6.34
C VAL A 112 -14.29 1.09 6.95
N LEU A 113 -15.29 0.29 6.54
CA LEU A 113 -15.48 -1.08 7.03
C LEU A 113 -14.27 -1.97 6.70
N GLN A 114 -13.74 -1.88 5.48
CA GLN A 114 -12.54 -2.59 5.05
C GLN A 114 -11.37 -2.29 6.00
N ASN A 115 -11.10 -1.01 6.25
CA ASN A 115 -9.96 -0.58 7.06
C ASN A 115 -10.14 -0.91 8.54
N ILE A 116 -11.36 -0.90 9.07
CA ILE A 116 -11.65 -1.43 10.42
C ILE A 116 -11.37 -2.94 10.48
N CYS A 117 -11.80 -3.70 9.47
CA CYS A 117 -11.55 -5.14 9.43
C CYS A 117 -10.06 -5.48 9.29
N LEU A 118 -9.20 -4.58 8.79
CA LEU A 118 -7.75 -4.76 8.76
C LEU A 118 -7.08 -4.73 10.16
N LEU A 119 -7.86 -4.60 11.22
CA LEU A 119 -7.42 -4.79 12.61
C LEU A 119 -6.63 -6.09 12.83
N TYR A 120 -6.81 -7.11 11.99
CA TYR A 120 -6.06 -8.36 12.06
C TYR A 120 -4.62 -8.29 11.51
N GLN A 121 -4.21 -7.21 10.86
CA GLN A 121 -2.87 -7.12 10.23
C GLN A 121 -1.70 -7.40 11.18
N PRO A 122 -1.66 -6.89 12.43
CA PRO A 122 -0.62 -7.25 13.38
C PRO A 122 -0.58 -8.75 13.68
N ALA A 123 -1.76 -9.37 13.82
CA ALA A 123 -1.89 -10.81 14.03
C ALA A 123 -1.35 -11.63 12.86
N LEU A 124 -1.62 -11.17 11.62
CA LEU A 124 -1.17 -11.80 10.40
C LEU A 124 0.37 -11.79 10.30
N ASN A 125 0.98 -10.63 10.52
CA ASN A 125 2.44 -10.48 10.49
C ASN A 125 3.13 -11.34 11.56
N ALA A 126 2.58 -11.39 12.76
CA ALA A 126 3.09 -12.21 13.85
C ALA A 126 2.94 -13.70 13.55
N MET A 127 1.78 -14.16 13.06
CA MET A 127 1.56 -15.56 12.69
C MET A 127 2.49 -15.99 11.54
N MET A 128 2.73 -15.10 10.58
CA MET A 128 3.67 -15.38 9.49
C MET A 128 5.10 -15.57 10.01
N ALA A 129 5.56 -14.66 10.89
CA ALA A 129 6.89 -14.77 11.49
C ALA A 129 7.06 -16.04 12.34
N ASP A 130 6.02 -16.45 13.08
CA ASP A 130 6.03 -17.65 13.91
C ASP A 130 5.93 -18.96 13.10
N SER A 131 5.43 -18.85 11.87
CA SER A 131 5.30 -20.00 10.96
C SER A 131 6.60 -20.33 10.21
N LEU A 132 7.63 -19.50 10.38
CA LEU A 132 8.94 -19.65 9.75
C LEU A 132 10.02 -19.98 10.79
N PRO A 133 10.92 -20.93 10.51
CA PRO A 133 12.11 -21.13 11.32
C PRO A 133 12.92 -19.82 11.41
N PRO A 134 13.51 -19.49 12.58
CA PRO A 134 14.24 -18.23 12.76
C PRO A 134 15.29 -17.96 11.67
N GLU A 135 16.03 -19.00 11.27
CA GLU A 135 17.11 -18.94 10.28
C GLU A 135 16.60 -18.70 8.85
N LYS A 136 15.31 -18.99 8.59
CA LYS A 136 14.67 -18.90 7.27
C LYS A 136 13.66 -17.77 7.14
N ARG A 137 13.49 -16.93 8.19
CA ARG A 137 12.53 -15.81 8.18
C ARG A 137 12.80 -14.82 7.05
N GLY A 138 14.07 -14.45 6.85
CA GLY A 138 14.46 -13.54 5.78
C GLY A 138 14.09 -14.07 4.40
N MET A 139 14.42 -15.33 4.11
CA MET A 139 14.05 -15.99 2.86
C MET A 139 12.53 -16.08 2.69
N GLY A 140 11.81 -16.48 3.74
CA GLY A 140 10.35 -16.61 3.70
C GLY A 140 9.66 -15.28 3.35
N PHE A 141 10.04 -14.18 4.00
CA PHE A 141 9.49 -12.86 3.67
C PHE A 141 9.90 -12.36 2.28
N SER A 142 11.12 -12.64 1.83
CA SER A 142 11.56 -12.29 0.47
C SER A 142 10.75 -13.03 -0.60
N ILE A 143 10.47 -14.33 -0.39
CA ILE A 143 9.61 -15.10 -1.30
C ILE A 143 8.20 -14.55 -1.34
N LEU A 144 7.63 -14.17 -0.19
CA LEU A 144 6.31 -13.53 -0.16
C LEU A 144 6.29 -12.23 -0.94
N ASN A 145 7.26 -11.34 -0.73
CA ASN A 145 7.35 -10.09 -1.48
C ASN A 145 7.48 -10.31 -2.99
N LEU A 146 8.25 -11.31 -3.40
CA LEU A 146 8.36 -11.71 -4.82
C LEU A 146 7.01 -12.18 -5.37
N ILE A 147 6.34 -13.08 -4.63
CA ILE A 147 5.02 -13.61 -5.01
C ILE A 147 4.00 -12.48 -5.14
N MET A 148 3.96 -11.55 -4.17
CA MET A 148 3.08 -10.38 -4.20
C MET A 148 3.33 -9.53 -5.46
N SER A 149 4.58 -9.19 -5.74
CA SER A 149 4.95 -8.40 -6.93
C SER A 149 4.54 -9.07 -8.24
N VAL A 150 4.74 -10.38 -8.34
CA VAL A 150 4.35 -11.15 -9.55
C VAL A 150 2.83 -11.27 -9.66
N SER A 151 2.12 -11.48 -8.55
CA SER A 151 0.67 -11.64 -8.53
C SER A 151 -0.07 -10.36 -8.93
N THR A 152 0.43 -9.19 -8.57
CA THR A 152 -0.22 -7.91 -8.88
C THR A 152 0.04 -7.42 -10.32
N THR A 153 1.14 -7.84 -10.94
CA THR A 153 1.54 -7.38 -12.29
C THR A 153 0.48 -7.54 -13.38
N PRO A 154 -0.29 -8.64 -13.50
CA PRO A 154 -1.31 -8.77 -14.54
C PRO A 154 -2.58 -7.98 -14.27
N ALA A 155 -2.79 -7.45 -13.07
CA ALA A 155 -4.04 -6.80 -12.69
C ALA A 155 -4.43 -5.60 -13.57
N PRO A 156 -3.53 -4.65 -13.95
CA PRO A 156 -3.89 -3.54 -14.84
C PRO A 156 -4.34 -4.00 -16.23
N VAL A 157 -3.77 -5.08 -16.76
CA VAL A 157 -4.15 -5.64 -18.07
C VAL A 157 -5.56 -6.23 -18.01
N VAL A 158 -5.85 -6.98 -16.94
CA VAL A 158 -7.20 -7.54 -16.72
C VAL A 158 -8.22 -6.42 -16.47
N ALA A 159 -7.86 -5.39 -15.71
CA ALA A 159 -8.70 -4.21 -15.50
C ALA A 159 -9.02 -3.49 -16.83
N LEU A 160 -8.00 -3.27 -17.66
CA LEU A 160 -8.17 -2.70 -18.99
C LEU A 160 -9.12 -3.54 -19.84
N PHE A 161 -8.94 -4.86 -19.87
CA PHE A 161 -9.83 -5.76 -20.61
C PHE A 161 -11.29 -5.64 -20.13
N LEU A 162 -11.53 -5.65 -18.83
CA LEU A 162 -12.87 -5.52 -18.27
C LEU A 162 -13.53 -4.19 -18.64
N VAL A 163 -12.79 -3.08 -18.49
CA VAL A 163 -13.30 -1.74 -18.78
C VAL A 163 -13.50 -1.53 -20.28
N ALA A 164 -12.61 -2.03 -21.13
CA ALA A 164 -12.73 -1.92 -22.59
C ALA A 164 -13.89 -2.78 -23.15
N THR A 165 -14.15 -3.95 -22.57
CA THR A 165 -15.17 -4.88 -23.07
C THR A 165 -16.56 -4.57 -22.53
N PHE A 166 -16.69 -4.27 -21.24
CA PHE A 166 -17.98 -4.11 -20.56
C PHE A 166 -18.33 -2.65 -20.24
N GLY A 167 -17.46 -1.71 -20.61
CA GLY A 167 -17.56 -0.32 -20.19
C GLY A 167 -17.10 -0.11 -18.73
N SER A 168 -16.85 1.14 -18.36
CA SER A 168 -16.23 1.45 -17.08
C SER A 168 -17.07 1.05 -15.86
N MET A 169 -18.36 1.38 -15.85
CA MET A 169 -19.22 1.09 -14.69
C MET A 169 -19.41 -0.41 -14.47
N LEU A 170 -19.82 -1.14 -15.51
CA LEU A 170 -20.04 -2.59 -15.39
C LEU A 170 -18.70 -3.33 -15.21
N GLY A 171 -17.66 -2.94 -15.94
CA GLY A 171 -16.31 -3.51 -15.80
C GLY A 171 -15.79 -3.40 -14.38
N MET A 172 -15.97 -2.24 -13.71
CA MET A 172 -15.58 -2.04 -12.32
C MET A 172 -16.42 -2.84 -11.33
N ARG A 173 -17.73 -2.97 -11.56
CA ARG A 173 -18.58 -3.85 -10.74
C ARG A 173 -18.17 -5.32 -10.85
N ILE A 174 -17.83 -5.78 -12.06
CA ILE A 174 -17.29 -7.12 -12.29
C ILE A 174 -15.94 -7.27 -11.56
N ALA A 175 -15.03 -6.29 -11.67
CA ALA A 175 -13.74 -6.30 -10.98
C ALA A 175 -13.95 -6.43 -9.46
N TYR A 176 -14.79 -5.62 -8.83
CA TYR A 176 -15.08 -5.73 -7.40
C TYR A 176 -15.81 -7.03 -7.02
N THR A 177 -16.64 -7.59 -7.89
CA THR A 177 -17.25 -8.91 -7.67
C THR A 177 -16.16 -10.00 -7.64
N ILE A 178 -15.18 -9.93 -8.53
CA ILE A 178 -14.01 -10.81 -8.52
C ILE A 178 -13.25 -10.65 -7.19
N VAL A 179 -13.05 -9.40 -6.72
CA VAL A 179 -12.41 -9.15 -5.40
C VAL A 179 -13.18 -9.86 -4.29
N VAL A 180 -14.50 -9.71 -4.23
CA VAL A 180 -15.34 -10.37 -3.21
C VAL A 180 -15.15 -11.89 -3.25
N ILE A 181 -15.21 -12.50 -4.43
CA ILE A 181 -15.05 -13.95 -4.60
C ILE A 181 -13.66 -14.41 -4.13
N PHE A 182 -12.61 -13.73 -4.51
CA PHE A 182 -11.24 -14.08 -4.15
C PHE A 182 -10.98 -13.89 -2.64
N TYR A 183 -11.51 -12.83 -2.04
CA TYR A 183 -11.41 -12.61 -0.59
C TYR A 183 -12.22 -13.63 0.20
N LEU A 184 -13.42 -14.05 -0.28
CA LEU A 184 -14.17 -15.15 0.31
C LEU A 184 -13.40 -16.48 0.21
N ALA A 185 -12.82 -16.76 -0.96
CA ALA A 185 -11.98 -17.94 -1.14
C ALA A 185 -10.78 -17.93 -0.19
N ALA A 186 -10.09 -16.78 -0.07
CA ALA A 186 -8.98 -16.60 0.87
C ALA A 186 -9.45 -16.76 2.32
N ALA A 187 -10.61 -16.23 2.69
CA ALA A 187 -11.19 -16.39 4.03
C ALA A 187 -11.48 -17.87 4.36
N VAL A 188 -12.04 -18.62 3.41
CA VAL A 188 -12.26 -20.06 3.55
C VAL A 188 -10.93 -20.81 3.71
N VAL A 189 -9.92 -20.48 2.92
CA VAL A 189 -8.57 -21.08 3.05
C VAL A 189 -7.99 -20.78 4.44
N ARG A 190 -8.17 -19.56 4.96
CA ARG A 190 -7.70 -19.12 6.29
C ARG A 190 -8.41 -19.81 7.46
N LEU A 191 -9.58 -20.43 7.28
CA LEU A 191 -10.21 -21.25 8.31
C LEU A 191 -9.33 -22.47 8.72
N LYS A 192 -8.45 -22.94 7.83
CA LYS A 192 -7.50 -24.02 8.09
C LYS A 192 -6.28 -23.61 8.91
N LEU A 193 -6.11 -22.32 9.22
CA LEU A 193 -5.02 -21.84 10.07
C LEU A 193 -5.05 -22.52 11.43
N LYS A 194 -3.86 -22.77 11.97
CA LYS A 194 -3.69 -23.30 13.35
C LYS A 194 -3.18 -22.16 14.23
N GLU A 195 -3.69 -22.11 15.47
CA GLU A 195 -3.25 -21.11 16.44
C GLU A 195 -1.76 -21.29 16.75
N THR A 196 -1.03 -20.19 16.83
CA THR A 196 0.40 -20.17 17.15
C THR A 196 0.68 -19.80 18.61
N MET A 197 -0.32 -19.27 19.31
CA MET A 197 -0.20 -18.90 20.71
C MET A 197 -0.53 -20.09 21.63
N LYS A 198 0.22 -20.21 22.74
CA LYS A 198 0.02 -21.28 23.73
C LYS A 198 -1.15 -21.00 24.67
N ASN A 199 -1.33 -19.74 25.09
CA ASN A 199 -2.38 -19.32 26.00
C ASN A 199 -3.27 -18.29 25.33
N VAL A 200 -4.53 -18.62 25.13
CA VAL A 200 -5.53 -17.75 24.50
C VAL A 200 -6.65 -17.49 25.50
N GLU A 201 -6.93 -16.22 25.77
CA GLU A 201 -8.04 -15.78 26.61
C GLU A 201 -9.32 -15.58 25.79
N LYS A 202 -10.47 -15.43 26.46
CA LYS A 202 -11.72 -15.05 25.78
C LYS A 202 -11.68 -13.60 25.34
N ALA A 203 -12.01 -13.34 24.08
CA ALA A 203 -11.97 -12.00 23.48
C ALA A 203 -12.89 -11.01 24.21
N SER A 204 -12.35 -9.85 24.58
CA SER A 204 -13.08 -8.72 25.16
C SER A 204 -12.69 -7.42 24.47
N LEU A 205 -13.60 -6.87 23.66
CA LEU A 205 -13.43 -5.56 23.05
C LEU A 205 -13.30 -4.44 24.08
N LYS A 206 -13.95 -4.59 25.24
CA LYS A 206 -13.87 -3.62 26.34
C LYS A 206 -12.45 -3.50 26.88
N ASP A 207 -11.74 -4.63 27.02
CA ASP A 207 -10.36 -4.63 27.50
C ASP A 207 -9.39 -4.06 26.45
N ALA A 208 -9.64 -4.35 25.17
CA ALA A 208 -8.87 -3.74 24.06
C ALA A 208 -9.00 -2.20 24.06
N LEU A 209 -10.23 -1.68 24.20
CA LEU A 209 -10.47 -0.24 24.30
C LEU A 209 -9.85 0.38 25.57
N ARG A 210 -9.89 -0.31 26.70
CA ARG A 210 -9.23 0.15 27.93
C ARG A 210 -7.70 0.17 27.83
N SER A 211 -7.12 -0.72 27.06
CA SER A 211 -5.66 -0.76 26.84
C SER A 211 -5.16 0.31 25.88
N TYR A 212 -6.05 0.92 25.10
CA TYR A 212 -5.70 1.87 24.04
C TYR A 212 -4.85 3.06 24.52
N PRO A 213 -5.21 3.79 25.61
CA PRO A 213 -4.41 4.91 26.08
C PRO A 213 -2.99 4.50 26.49
N LYS A 214 -2.85 3.31 27.09
CA LYS A 214 -1.54 2.76 27.47
C LYS A 214 -0.72 2.40 26.24
N ALA A 215 -1.32 1.71 25.28
CA ALA A 215 -0.65 1.34 24.02
C ALA A 215 -0.20 2.58 23.22
N LEU A 216 -1.02 3.63 23.18
CA LEU A 216 -0.67 4.91 22.56
C LEU A 216 0.52 5.57 23.29
N LYS A 217 0.49 5.62 24.62
CA LYS A 217 1.59 6.15 25.42
C LYS A 217 2.89 5.38 25.21
N ASP A 218 2.82 4.05 25.16
CA ASP A 218 3.96 3.18 24.91
C ASP A 218 4.50 3.37 23.48
N GLY A 219 3.61 3.55 22.49
CA GLY A 219 3.96 3.88 21.11
C GLY A 219 4.66 5.24 20.97
N ILE A 220 4.27 6.23 21.77
CA ILE A 220 4.98 7.53 21.82
C ILE A 220 6.32 7.39 22.55
N ASN A 221 6.36 6.66 23.64
CA ASN A 221 7.58 6.51 24.43
C ASN A 221 8.69 5.73 23.73
N VAL A 222 8.35 4.89 22.75
CA VAL A 222 9.38 4.14 21.98
C VAL A 222 10.36 5.06 21.26
N TRP A 223 9.94 6.29 20.91
CA TRP A 223 10.81 7.29 20.26
C TRP A 223 11.94 7.83 21.16
N LYS A 224 11.88 7.61 22.48
CA LYS A 224 12.95 7.94 23.42
C LYS A 224 14.11 6.93 23.36
N ILE A 225 13.84 5.71 22.88
CA ILE A 225 14.81 4.60 22.82
C ILE A 225 15.47 4.52 21.44
N VAL A 226 14.80 5.05 20.41
CA VAL A 226 15.24 4.96 19.02
C VAL A 226 16.35 5.97 18.73
N PRO A 227 17.39 5.61 17.92
CA PRO A 227 18.45 6.54 17.53
C PRO A 227 17.91 7.80 16.83
N ARG A 228 18.56 8.93 17.03
CA ARG A 228 18.19 10.20 16.38
C ARG A 228 18.07 10.09 14.85
N SER A 229 18.99 9.35 14.21
CA SER A 229 18.92 9.09 12.76
C SER A 229 17.60 8.44 12.34
N MET A 230 17.08 7.51 13.15
CA MET A 230 15.78 6.87 12.86
C MET A 230 14.61 7.85 13.00
N PHE A 231 14.65 8.76 13.99
CA PHE A 231 13.62 9.78 14.13
C PHE A 231 13.55 10.69 12.91
N PHE A 232 14.70 11.20 12.42
CA PHE A 232 14.73 12.04 11.22
C PHE A 232 14.39 11.26 9.94
N LEU A 233 14.76 10.00 9.86
CA LEU A 233 14.35 9.10 8.78
C LEU A 233 12.82 8.94 8.76
N PHE A 234 12.22 8.75 9.94
CA PHE A 234 10.76 8.67 10.07
C PHE A 234 10.07 9.99 9.70
N LEU A 235 10.61 11.13 10.10
CA LEU A 235 10.06 12.44 9.74
C LEU A 235 10.08 12.67 8.23
N SER A 236 11.16 12.28 7.55
CA SER A 236 11.25 12.29 6.09
C SER A 236 10.21 11.36 5.46
N GLU A 237 10.07 10.13 5.96
CA GLU A 237 9.10 9.16 5.48
C GLU A 237 7.65 9.65 5.69
N LEU A 238 7.37 10.27 6.83
CA LEU A 238 6.06 10.86 7.14
C LEU A 238 5.69 11.95 6.13
N THR A 239 6.63 12.84 5.82
CA THR A 239 6.46 13.89 4.81
C THR A 239 6.21 13.28 3.43
N THR A 240 7.00 12.29 3.05
CA THR A 240 6.89 11.60 1.74
C THR A 240 5.57 10.87 1.60
N ARG A 241 5.17 10.07 2.59
CA ARG A 241 3.90 9.32 2.56
C ARG A 241 2.69 10.25 2.54
N SER A 242 2.73 11.31 3.34
CA SER A 242 1.66 12.31 3.34
C SER A 242 1.53 13.01 1.99
N SER A 243 2.65 13.43 1.39
CA SER A 243 2.65 14.09 0.07
C SER A 243 2.20 13.16 -1.05
N LEU A 244 2.67 11.91 -1.09
CA LEU A 244 2.22 10.93 -2.08
C LEU A 244 0.73 10.60 -1.92
N SER A 245 0.21 10.55 -0.69
CA SER A 245 -1.22 10.35 -0.43
C SER A 245 -2.08 11.48 -1.01
N MET A 246 -1.55 12.71 -1.13
CA MET A 246 -2.26 13.83 -1.78
C MET A 246 -2.64 13.52 -3.23
N ILE A 247 -1.80 12.79 -3.95
CA ILE A 247 -1.91 12.60 -5.41
C ILE A 247 -2.33 11.20 -5.83
N GLN A 248 -2.25 10.21 -4.96
CA GLN A 248 -2.46 8.81 -5.30
C GLN A 248 -3.79 8.55 -6.04
N THR A 249 -4.87 9.17 -5.59
CA THR A 249 -6.19 9.04 -6.22
C THR A 249 -6.43 10.07 -7.33
N LEU A 250 -5.52 11.02 -7.54
CA LEU A 250 -5.70 12.13 -8.48
C LEU A 250 -4.98 11.92 -9.81
N PHE A 251 -4.03 10.99 -9.91
CA PHE A 251 -3.29 10.75 -11.16
C PHE A 251 -4.21 10.49 -12.35
N LEU A 252 -5.16 9.58 -12.22
CA LEU A 252 -6.10 9.26 -13.27
C LEU A 252 -7.00 10.46 -13.61
N VAL A 253 -7.51 11.14 -12.58
CA VAL A 253 -8.39 12.31 -12.74
C VAL A 253 -7.68 13.42 -13.51
N TYR A 254 -6.43 13.71 -13.14
CA TYR A 254 -5.59 14.69 -13.83
C TYR A 254 -5.33 14.30 -15.28
N ALA A 255 -4.99 13.05 -15.55
CA ALA A 255 -4.74 12.54 -16.91
C ALA A 255 -5.99 12.65 -17.80
N PHE A 256 -7.18 12.42 -17.27
CA PHE A 256 -8.44 12.44 -18.02
C PHE A 256 -8.93 13.87 -18.28
N TYR A 257 -8.96 14.69 -17.24
CA TYR A 257 -9.65 15.99 -17.28
C TYR A 257 -8.71 17.17 -17.57
N GLU A 258 -7.46 17.10 -17.13
CA GLU A 258 -6.47 18.19 -17.34
C GLU A 258 -5.59 17.94 -18.56
N LEU A 259 -4.92 16.76 -18.61
CA LEU A 259 -4.12 16.38 -19.78
C LEU A 259 -4.97 15.95 -20.97
N LYS A 260 -6.24 15.62 -20.76
CA LYS A 260 -7.21 15.23 -21.78
C LYS A 260 -6.67 14.17 -22.74
N ILE A 261 -6.04 13.13 -22.17
CA ILE A 261 -5.34 12.09 -22.95
C ILE A 261 -6.22 11.37 -23.97
N GLY A 262 -7.52 11.35 -23.80
CA GLY A 262 -8.50 10.80 -24.74
C GLY A 262 -9.20 11.85 -25.62
N GLY A 263 -8.90 13.13 -25.41
CA GLY A 263 -9.62 14.26 -26.01
C GLY A 263 -10.37 15.06 -24.95
N THR A 264 -11.05 16.12 -25.37
CA THR A 264 -11.86 16.95 -24.46
C THR A 264 -13.19 16.22 -24.15
N PRO A 265 -13.48 15.90 -22.87
CA PRO A 265 -14.75 15.31 -22.51
C PRO A 265 -15.92 16.24 -22.86
N THR A 266 -17.00 15.67 -23.36
CA THR A 266 -18.24 16.40 -23.66
C THR A 266 -19.11 16.50 -22.40
N GLN A 267 -20.04 17.46 -22.41
CA GLN A 267 -21.05 17.51 -21.34
C GLN A 267 -22.09 16.41 -21.60
N GLY A 268 -22.10 15.39 -20.74
CA GLY A 268 -23.00 14.26 -20.86
C GLY A 268 -22.78 13.22 -19.77
N ILE A 269 -23.29 12.02 -19.98
CA ILE A 269 -23.08 10.89 -19.08
C ILE A 269 -21.60 10.43 -19.24
N PRO A 270 -20.74 10.50 -18.21
CA PRO A 270 -19.32 10.18 -18.32
C PRO A 270 -19.03 8.75 -18.81
N GLN A 271 -20.02 7.84 -18.70
CA GLN A 271 -19.90 6.45 -19.15
C GLN A 271 -19.91 6.31 -20.67
N GLU A 272 -20.65 7.18 -21.37
CA GLU A 272 -20.88 7.13 -22.81
C GLU A 272 -19.95 8.08 -23.58
N ASP A 273 -19.20 8.94 -22.89
CA ASP A 273 -18.32 9.91 -23.52
C ASP A 273 -17.14 9.21 -24.25
N PRO A 274 -17.04 9.35 -25.60
CA PRO A 274 -15.99 8.69 -26.38
C PRO A 274 -14.57 9.12 -25.97
N ALA A 275 -14.38 10.38 -25.54
CA ALA A 275 -13.10 10.88 -25.10
C ALA A 275 -12.67 10.19 -23.79
N LEU A 276 -13.61 9.99 -22.84
CA LEU A 276 -13.32 9.27 -21.61
C LEU A 276 -13.11 7.77 -21.85
N GLN A 277 -13.83 7.16 -22.79
CA GLN A 277 -13.57 5.76 -23.18
C GLN A 277 -12.15 5.59 -23.74
N LEU A 278 -11.74 6.49 -24.65
CA LEU A 278 -10.38 6.47 -25.18
C LEU A 278 -9.33 6.78 -24.09
N ALA A 279 -9.64 7.68 -23.16
CA ALA A 279 -8.76 7.99 -22.02
C ALA A 279 -8.53 6.76 -21.13
N ARG A 280 -9.57 5.96 -20.85
CA ARG A 280 -9.47 4.72 -20.06
C ARG A 280 -8.54 3.71 -20.73
N ILE A 281 -8.68 3.51 -22.04
CA ILE A 281 -7.80 2.60 -22.80
C ILE A 281 -6.34 3.09 -22.73
N LYS A 282 -6.11 4.37 -23.01
CA LYS A 282 -4.78 4.98 -22.98
C LYS A 282 -4.16 4.92 -21.59
N TRP A 283 -4.95 5.16 -20.54
CA TRP A 283 -4.48 5.03 -19.16
C TRP A 283 -4.10 3.60 -18.80
N GLY A 284 -4.87 2.61 -19.24
CA GLY A 284 -4.54 1.20 -19.06
C GLY A 284 -3.17 0.82 -19.64
N TYR A 285 -2.82 1.35 -20.82
CA TYR A 285 -1.48 1.15 -21.40
C TYR A 285 -0.38 1.81 -20.57
N VAL A 286 -0.60 3.02 -20.08
CA VAL A 286 0.36 3.73 -19.19
C VAL A 286 0.58 2.95 -17.91
N MET A 287 -0.49 2.46 -17.25
CA MET A 287 -0.37 1.66 -16.03
C MET A 287 0.30 0.32 -16.29
N THR A 288 0.02 -0.32 -17.40
CA THR A 288 0.73 -1.56 -17.80
C THR A 288 2.23 -1.31 -17.97
N ALA A 289 2.61 -0.22 -18.63
CA ALA A 289 4.02 0.17 -18.79
C ALA A 289 4.70 0.47 -17.43
N LEU A 290 3.99 1.14 -16.51
CA LEU A 290 4.45 1.38 -15.13
C LEU A 290 4.78 0.06 -14.43
N PHE A 291 3.85 -0.91 -14.40
CA PHE A 291 4.04 -2.17 -13.70
C PHE A 291 5.17 -3.01 -14.32
N ILE A 292 5.24 -3.08 -15.65
CA ILE A 292 6.36 -3.76 -16.34
C ILE A 292 7.70 -3.11 -15.97
N CYS A 293 7.77 -1.77 -15.96
CA CYS A 293 8.98 -1.05 -15.56
C CYS A 293 9.36 -1.35 -14.11
N MET A 294 8.42 -1.38 -13.19
CA MET A 294 8.68 -1.71 -11.78
C MET A 294 9.27 -3.12 -11.64
N VAL A 295 8.74 -4.12 -12.35
CA VAL A 295 9.27 -5.48 -12.33
C VAL A 295 10.70 -5.53 -12.87
N ILE A 296 10.96 -4.93 -14.02
CA ILE A 296 12.29 -4.89 -14.65
C ILE A 296 13.30 -4.15 -13.76
N SER A 297 12.86 -3.09 -13.10
CA SER A 297 13.71 -2.24 -12.26
C SER A 297 14.02 -2.82 -10.88
N ALA A 298 13.31 -3.85 -10.44
CA ALA A 298 13.47 -4.42 -9.09
C ALA A 298 14.90 -4.94 -8.83
N ILE A 299 15.48 -5.66 -9.79
CA ILE A 299 16.85 -6.20 -9.67
C ILE A 299 17.91 -5.08 -9.74
N PRO A 300 17.89 -4.16 -10.71
CA PRO A 300 18.78 -3.01 -10.72
C PRO A 300 18.73 -2.14 -9.46
N ALA A 301 17.52 -1.88 -8.94
CA ALA A 301 17.35 -1.13 -7.70
C ALA A 301 18.02 -1.82 -6.50
N GLY A 302 17.81 -3.13 -6.35
CA GLY A 302 18.48 -3.92 -5.30
C GLY A 302 20.01 -3.84 -5.40
N LYS A 303 20.57 -4.05 -6.59
CA LYS A 303 22.02 -3.94 -6.81
C LYS A 303 22.57 -2.54 -6.52
N LEU A 304 21.79 -1.49 -6.80
CA LEU A 304 22.19 -0.12 -6.49
C LEU A 304 22.28 0.08 -4.96
N ILE A 305 21.29 -0.42 -4.21
CA ILE A 305 21.26 -0.35 -2.75
C ILE A 305 22.45 -1.10 -2.13
N ASP A 306 22.78 -2.30 -2.65
CA ASP A 306 23.89 -3.10 -2.16
C ASP A 306 25.26 -2.42 -2.40
N LYS A 307 25.43 -1.76 -3.56
CA LYS A 307 26.69 -1.13 -3.93
C LYS A 307 26.90 0.27 -3.33
N ALA A 308 25.86 1.11 -3.36
CA ALA A 308 25.96 2.51 -2.95
C ALA A 308 25.61 2.75 -1.46
N GLY A 309 25.25 1.69 -0.73
CA GLY A 309 24.65 1.81 0.59
C GLY A 309 23.16 2.14 0.50
N ARG A 310 22.51 2.42 1.64
CA ARG A 310 21.05 2.59 1.70
C ARG A 310 20.65 4.07 1.62
N LYS A 311 21.48 4.96 2.15
CA LYS A 311 21.19 6.41 2.23
C LYS A 311 21.18 7.08 0.86
N ILE A 312 22.17 6.78 0.00
CA ILE A 312 22.31 7.42 -1.30
C ILE A 312 21.14 7.07 -2.24
N PRO A 313 20.75 5.79 -2.41
CA PRO A 313 19.59 5.44 -3.23
C PRO A 313 18.27 6.05 -2.71
N LEU A 314 18.13 6.19 -1.38
CA LEU A 314 16.98 6.87 -0.80
C LEU A 314 16.93 8.35 -1.19
N ILE A 315 18.07 9.05 -1.17
CA ILE A 315 18.17 10.44 -1.64
C ILE A 315 17.86 10.53 -3.15
N ILE A 316 18.43 9.63 -3.95
CA ILE A 316 18.20 9.56 -5.40
C ILE A 316 16.70 9.39 -5.70
N SER A 317 16.00 8.54 -4.94
CA SER A 317 14.56 8.35 -5.13
C SER A 317 13.78 9.66 -4.97
N HIS A 318 14.10 10.48 -3.98
CA HIS A 318 13.47 11.79 -3.78
C HIS A 318 13.86 12.83 -4.85
N PHE A 319 15.04 12.71 -5.44
CA PHE A 319 15.39 13.54 -6.59
C PHE A 319 14.64 13.14 -7.85
N ILE A 320 14.43 11.84 -8.09
CA ILE A 320 13.73 11.32 -9.28
C ILE A 320 12.25 11.71 -9.29
N ILE A 321 11.58 11.78 -8.12
CA ILE A 321 10.17 12.13 -8.07
C ILE A 321 9.89 13.54 -8.56
N ILE A 322 10.85 14.47 -8.42
CA ILE A 322 10.68 15.87 -8.84
C ILE A 322 10.47 15.98 -10.36
N PRO A 323 11.41 15.54 -11.23
CA PRO A 323 11.18 15.58 -12.67
C PRO A 323 10.02 14.67 -13.10
N ALA A 324 9.74 13.55 -12.40
CA ALA A 324 8.61 12.70 -12.69
C ALA A 324 7.28 13.48 -12.55
N MET A 325 7.12 14.26 -11.49
CA MET A 325 5.92 15.08 -11.27
C MET A 325 5.83 16.21 -12.29
N LEU A 326 6.93 16.89 -12.61
CA LEU A 326 6.93 17.95 -13.60
C LEU A 326 6.58 17.41 -15.01
N LEU A 327 7.14 16.27 -15.40
CA LEU A 327 6.80 15.60 -16.65
C LEU A 327 5.34 15.13 -16.67
N PHE A 328 4.80 14.73 -15.54
CA PHE A 328 3.39 14.35 -15.42
C PHE A 328 2.47 15.56 -15.59
N ILE A 329 2.76 16.67 -14.91
CA ILE A 329 1.91 17.88 -14.90
C ILE A 329 1.88 18.57 -16.26
N TYR A 330 3.07 18.78 -16.87
CA TYR A 330 3.22 19.60 -18.07
C TYR A 330 3.40 18.77 -19.34
N GLY A 331 3.24 17.46 -19.24
CA GLY A 331 3.49 16.56 -20.34
C GLY A 331 2.26 16.30 -21.23
N SER A 332 2.39 15.32 -22.06
CA SER A 332 1.36 14.80 -22.97
C SER A 332 1.14 13.31 -22.71
N TYR A 333 0.19 12.70 -23.43
CA TYR A 333 -0.01 11.25 -23.35
C TYR A 333 1.30 10.44 -23.52
N LEU A 334 2.18 10.83 -24.46
CA LEU A 334 3.43 10.12 -24.68
C LEU A 334 4.42 10.29 -23.51
N THR A 335 4.46 11.46 -22.90
CA THR A 335 5.35 11.70 -21.75
C THR A 335 4.94 10.92 -20.52
N LEU A 336 3.66 10.48 -20.41
CA LEU A 336 3.21 9.62 -19.31
C LEU A 336 3.94 8.27 -19.29
N PHE A 337 4.38 7.76 -20.44
CA PHE A 337 5.20 6.54 -20.53
C PHE A 337 6.62 6.71 -19.98
N ILE A 338 7.02 7.93 -19.67
CA ILE A 338 8.27 8.24 -18.98
C ILE A 338 7.98 8.66 -17.52
N ALA A 339 7.04 9.58 -17.33
CA ALA A 339 6.72 10.14 -16.02
C ALA A 339 6.25 9.08 -15.01
N MET A 340 5.30 8.21 -15.41
CA MET A 340 4.75 7.20 -14.53
C MET A 340 5.76 6.08 -14.19
N PRO A 341 6.49 5.47 -15.14
CA PRO A 341 7.58 4.55 -14.83
C PRO A 341 8.69 5.17 -13.96
N LEU A 342 9.03 6.44 -14.19
CA LEU A 342 10.02 7.16 -13.38
C LEU A 342 9.54 7.35 -11.93
N ALA A 343 8.26 7.70 -11.74
CA ALA A 343 7.64 7.77 -10.42
C ALA A 343 7.60 6.39 -9.75
N GLY A 344 7.21 5.34 -10.49
CA GLY A 344 7.21 3.97 -9.98
C GLY A 344 8.59 3.48 -9.56
N PHE A 345 9.63 3.76 -10.36
CA PHE A 345 11.01 3.46 -10.01
C PHE A 345 11.47 4.21 -8.75
N SER A 346 11.12 5.50 -8.65
CA SER A 346 11.38 6.31 -7.46
C SER A 346 10.76 5.68 -6.22
N MET A 347 9.48 5.26 -6.29
CA MET A 347 8.78 4.61 -5.18
C MET A 347 9.43 3.27 -4.79
N LEU A 348 9.77 2.43 -5.77
CA LEU A 348 10.43 1.14 -5.54
C LEU A 348 11.78 1.32 -4.85
N LEU A 349 12.62 2.21 -5.38
CA LEU A 349 13.95 2.50 -4.86
C LEU A 349 13.87 3.10 -3.45
N GLY A 350 12.96 4.06 -3.24
CA GLY A 350 12.73 4.71 -1.95
C GLY A 350 12.25 3.71 -0.89
N PHE A 351 11.24 2.91 -1.19
CA PHE A 351 10.70 1.91 -0.28
C PHE A 351 11.77 0.87 0.12
N SER A 352 12.48 0.31 -0.84
CA SER A 352 13.51 -0.72 -0.56
C SER A 352 14.68 -0.15 0.26
N SER A 353 15.13 1.05 -0.06
CA SER A 353 16.20 1.74 0.68
C SER A 353 15.78 2.08 2.11
N TYR A 354 14.55 2.59 2.27
CA TYR A 354 13.97 2.91 3.58
C TYR A 354 13.87 1.68 4.48
N GLN A 355 13.33 0.57 3.97
CA GLN A 355 13.18 -0.68 4.72
C GLN A 355 14.53 -1.25 5.15
N SER A 356 15.53 -1.19 4.27
CA SER A 356 16.88 -1.65 4.58
C SER A 356 17.52 -0.77 5.67
N LEU A 357 17.38 0.56 5.56
CA LEU A 357 17.92 1.50 6.53
C LEU A 357 17.21 1.42 7.89
N PHE A 358 15.89 1.21 7.88
CA PHE A 358 15.09 0.92 9.08
C PHE A 358 15.60 -0.33 9.81
N ALA A 359 15.88 -1.39 9.07
CA ALA A 359 16.39 -2.63 9.64
C ALA A 359 17.79 -2.47 10.25
N ASP A 360 18.62 -1.61 9.67
CA ASP A 360 19.97 -1.32 10.19
C ASP A 360 19.94 -0.40 11.45
N LEU A 361 18.95 0.51 11.53
CA LEU A 361 18.88 1.51 12.60
C LEU A 361 18.10 1.05 13.83
N VAL A 362 17.17 0.10 13.69
CA VAL A 362 16.29 -0.32 14.79
C VAL A 362 16.65 -1.72 15.27
N PRO A 363 17.04 -1.89 16.56
CA PRO A 363 17.29 -3.20 17.15
C PRO A 363 16.10 -4.15 17.01
N GLN A 364 16.36 -5.43 16.77
CA GLN A 364 15.33 -6.45 16.49
C GLN A 364 14.23 -6.49 17.58
N GLU A 365 14.61 -6.32 18.83
CA GLU A 365 13.74 -6.33 20.01
C GLU A 365 12.67 -5.25 19.98
N HIS A 366 12.97 -4.10 19.35
CA HIS A 366 12.09 -2.93 19.34
C HIS A 366 11.37 -2.71 18.01
N ARG A 367 11.73 -3.46 16.95
CA ARG A 367 11.18 -3.27 15.59
C ARG A 367 9.65 -3.29 15.56
N GLY A 368 9.02 -4.25 16.23
CA GLY A 368 7.56 -4.36 16.24
C GLY A 368 6.88 -3.14 16.85
N LYS A 369 7.39 -2.64 17.99
CA LYS A 369 6.85 -1.44 18.65
C LYS A 369 7.06 -0.17 17.83
N VAL A 370 8.26 -0.03 17.25
CA VAL A 370 8.59 1.12 16.38
C VAL A 370 7.71 1.10 15.13
N THR A 371 7.58 -0.04 14.45
CA THR A 371 6.73 -0.19 13.25
C THR A 371 5.27 0.12 13.56
N GLY A 372 4.74 -0.37 14.68
CA GLY A 372 3.35 -0.07 15.09
C GLY A 372 3.11 1.43 15.31
N SER A 373 4.04 2.09 16.03
CA SER A 373 4.00 3.54 16.24
C SER A 373 4.11 4.31 14.91
N MET A 374 5.06 3.94 14.08
CA MET A 374 5.26 4.57 12.76
C MET A 374 4.01 4.44 11.88
N ASN A 375 3.43 3.25 11.80
CA ASN A 375 2.22 3.03 10.99
C ASN A 375 1.07 3.92 11.47
N PHE A 376 0.84 4.01 12.79
CA PHE A 376 -0.20 4.86 13.36
C PHE A 376 -0.06 6.32 12.91
N PHE A 377 1.11 6.92 13.13
CA PHE A 377 1.34 8.32 12.75
C PHE A 377 1.36 8.51 11.22
N SER A 378 1.90 7.53 10.47
CA SER A 378 1.89 7.58 9.00
C SER A 378 0.47 7.56 8.44
N TYR A 379 -0.42 6.71 8.95
CA TYR A 379 -1.81 6.68 8.49
C TYR A 379 -2.56 7.98 8.78
N ILE A 380 -2.32 8.61 9.93
CA ILE A 380 -2.89 9.93 10.22
C ILE A 380 -2.36 10.99 9.25
N ALA A 381 -1.05 11.02 9.03
CA ALA A 381 -0.45 11.98 8.10
C ALA A 381 -0.92 11.76 6.66
N MET A 382 -1.02 10.51 6.22
CA MET A 382 -1.56 10.14 4.92
C MET A 382 -3.05 10.50 4.79
N ALA A 383 -3.85 10.32 5.85
CA ALA A 383 -5.25 10.73 5.87
C ALA A 383 -5.38 12.23 5.62
N ILE A 384 -4.63 13.02 6.37
CA ILE A 384 -4.58 14.48 6.19
C ILE A 384 -4.10 14.85 4.78
N GLY A 385 -3.02 14.19 4.31
CA GLY A 385 -2.49 14.38 2.97
C GLY A 385 -3.55 14.13 1.90
N GLY A 386 -4.22 12.99 1.94
CA GLY A 386 -5.28 12.64 0.98
C GLY A 386 -6.44 13.63 0.96
N ALA A 387 -6.91 14.07 2.14
CA ALA A 387 -7.94 15.09 2.25
C ALA A 387 -7.49 16.42 1.63
N LEU A 388 -6.29 16.89 1.99
CA LEU A 388 -5.72 18.12 1.45
C LEU A 388 -5.53 18.03 -0.05
N GLY A 389 -5.05 16.88 -0.57
CA GLY A 389 -4.86 16.67 -2.00
C GLY A 389 -6.13 16.87 -2.80
N GLY A 390 -7.23 16.23 -2.41
CA GLY A 390 -8.54 16.39 -3.05
C GLY A 390 -9.07 17.83 -2.98
N LEU A 391 -8.97 18.46 -1.80
CA LEU A 391 -9.41 19.85 -1.60
C LEU A 391 -8.59 20.86 -2.43
N LEU A 392 -7.27 20.75 -2.41
CA LEU A 392 -6.38 21.64 -3.16
C LEU A 392 -6.58 21.51 -4.67
N TYR A 393 -6.76 20.27 -5.14
CA TYR A 393 -7.06 19.99 -6.55
C TYR A 393 -8.34 20.66 -7.01
N GLU A 394 -9.42 20.56 -6.23
CA GLU A 394 -10.74 21.03 -6.64
C GLU A 394 -10.97 22.53 -6.36
N LYS A 395 -10.42 23.05 -5.25
CA LYS A 395 -10.73 24.40 -4.78
C LYS A 395 -9.67 25.46 -5.09
N VAL A 396 -8.43 25.03 -5.42
CA VAL A 396 -7.33 25.95 -5.71
C VAL A 396 -6.94 25.83 -7.19
N PHE A 397 -6.16 24.84 -7.55
CA PHE A 397 -5.89 24.48 -8.95
C PHE A 397 -5.35 23.03 -9.05
N PRO A 398 -5.64 22.32 -10.14
CA PRO A 398 -5.38 20.86 -10.25
C PRO A 398 -3.91 20.45 -10.14
N GLN A 399 -2.96 21.31 -10.52
CA GLN A 399 -1.53 21.02 -10.49
C GLN A 399 -0.94 21.09 -9.07
N LEU A 400 -1.59 21.83 -8.15
CA LEU A 400 -1.03 22.15 -6.84
C LEU A 400 -0.63 20.93 -6.00
N PRO A 401 -1.45 19.87 -5.85
CA PRO A 401 -1.07 18.70 -5.08
C PRO A 401 0.21 18.02 -5.62
N PHE A 402 0.36 17.94 -6.93
CA PHE A 402 1.53 17.34 -7.59
C PHE A 402 2.79 18.20 -7.42
N LEU A 403 2.65 19.53 -7.54
CA LEU A 403 3.74 20.47 -7.26
C LEU A 403 4.20 20.40 -5.80
N LEU A 404 3.27 20.23 -4.86
CA LEU A 404 3.60 20.06 -3.45
C LEU A 404 4.42 18.79 -3.20
N VAL A 405 4.16 17.69 -3.92
CA VAL A 405 5.01 16.49 -3.83
C VAL A 405 6.45 16.81 -4.23
N ALA A 406 6.64 17.51 -5.34
CA ALA A 406 7.97 17.90 -5.80
C ALA A 406 8.68 18.86 -4.80
N VAL A 407 7.94 19.82 -4.25
CA VAL A 407 8.48 20.78 -3.27
C VAL A 407 8.80 20.08 -1.93
N LEU A 408 7.93 19.21 -1.44
CA LEU A 408 8.12 18.50 -0.16
C LEU A 408 9.21 17.40 -0.24
N ALA A 409 9.61 16.98 -1.43
CA ALA A 409 10.78 16.13 -1.60
C ALA A 409 12.08 16.84 -1.16
N ILE A 410 12.18 18.17 -1.29
CA ILE A 410 13.37 18.94 -0.93
C ILE A 410 13.66 18.87 0.59
N PRO A 411 12.73 19.22 1.51
CA PRO A 411 12.99 19.04 2.94
C PRO A 411 13.20 17.57 3.33
N SER A 412 12.57 16.61 2.66
CA SER A 412 12.83 15.19 2.88
C SER A 412 14.26 14.82 2.54
N ILE A 413 14.80 15.30 1.41
CA ILE A 413 16.22 15.15 1.04
C ILE A 413 17.12 15.77 2.08
N ALA A 414 16.83 17.00 2.54
CA ALA A 414 17.62 17.69 3.54
C ALA A 414 17.65 16.93 4.88
N LEU A 415 16.52 16.42 5.35
CA LEU A 415 16.45 15.60 6.56
C LEU A 415 17.34 14.35 6.44
N ILE A 416 17.26 13.63 5.31
CA ILE A 416 18.07 12.44 5.10
C ILE A 416 19.55 12.81 4.99
N LEU A 417 19.89 13.84 4.22
CA LEU A 417 21.26 14.23 3.94
C LEU A 417 22.02 14.63 5.22
N PHE A 418 21.42 15.48 6.04
CA PHE A 418 22.09 16.10 7.18
C PHE A 418 21.94 15.33 8.49
N PHE A 419 20.83 14.65 8.72
CA PHE A 419 20.51 14.07 10.02
C PHE A 419 20.48 12.54 10.07
N VAL A 420 20.41 11.86 8.91
CA VAL A 420 20.42 10.40 8.86
C VAL A 420 21.84 9.92 8.62
N HIS A 421 22.36 9.10 9.53
CA HIS A 421 23.68 8.50 9.43
C HIS A 421 23.52 6.98 9.28
N GLU A 422 24.14 6.45 8.25
CA GLU A 422 24.18 5.02 8.00
C GLU A 422 25.15 4.34 8.97
N PRO A 423 24.77 3.24 9.66
CA PRO A 423 25.70 2.53 10.53
C PRO A 423 26.91 1.99 9.74
N LYS A 424 28.09 2.03 10.35
CA LYS A 424 29.31 1.47 9.75
C LYS A 424 29.18 -0.05 9.55
N PRO A 425 29.80 -0.63 8.51
CA PRO A 425 29.71 -2.06 8.19
C PRO A 425 30.05 -3.01 9.35
N GLU A 426 31.01 -2.64 10.19
CA GLU A 426 31.46 -3.45 11.35
C GLU A 426 30.39 -3.71 12.41
N LYS A 427 29.31 -2.94 12.43
CA LYS A 427 28.16 -3.14 13.34
C LYS A 427 27.01 -3.91 12.70
N ARG A 428 27.17 -4.40 11.46
CA ARG A 428 26.13 -5.13 10.73
C ARG A 428 26.16 -6.65 11.01
N GLU A 429 27.25 -7.16 11.59
CA GLU A 429 27.46 -8.60 11.84
C GLU A 429 27.18 -9.03 13.30
N ALA A 430 26.76 -8.11 14.15
CA ALA A 430 26.38 -8.40 15.53
C ALA A 430 24.86 -8.26 15.70
#